data_de0cd7d4ff4d01b87106fa9ef52ee40e
#
_entry.id   de0cd7d4ff4d01b87106fa9ef52ee40e
#
_cell.length_a   1.000
_cell.length_b   1.000
_cell.length_c   1.000
_cell.angle_alpha   90.00
_cell.angle_beta   90.00
_cell.angle_gamma   90.00
#
_symmetry.space_group_name_H-M   'P 1'
#
loop_
_entity.id
_entity.type
_entity.pdbx_description
1 polymer ?
#
loop_
_entity_poly.entity_id
_entity_poly.type
_entity_poly.pdbx_seq_one_letter_code
_entity_poly.pdbx_strand_id
1 'polypeptide(L)'
;MGDLARVGKSIRHCFIKDNGVRFYGQLLKPPMSQTRTSSFFNPRRILKVDRNQNVNNGDVFQLLDGEWGLCFDNTEGYYRDAIYRTFGVIIMDKEMKWQRRKVEIDPLTKMEKTVGYEDLGMLKCAMEFTAYTDDSLKVPQPRYRLVCGKNILPGDLLDDEITVNHVERVVGVNLAYLRGKVLGKAYQS
;
A
#
# COMPACT_ATOMS: atom_id res chain seq x y z
N MET A 1 -24.35 -9.59 -35.33
CA MET A 1 -23.52 -10.45 -34.45
C MET A 1 -22.04 -10.15 -34.69
N GLY A 2 -21.59 -9.02 -34.31
CA GLY A 2 -20.20 -8.61 -34.49
C GLY A 2 -19.73 -7.96 -33.18
N ASP A 3 -18.50 -8.15 -32.84
CA ASP A 3 -17.68 -7.43 -31.84
C ASP A 3 -17.55 -7.93 -30.41
N LEU A 4 -18.23 -8.93 -29.94
CA LEU A 4 -17.89 -9.51 -28.63
C LEU A 4 -16.66 -10.45 -28.67
N ALA A 5 -16.25 -10.91 -29.84
CA ALA A 5 -15.05 -11.74 -30.01
C ALA A 5 -13.73 -10.94 -29.95
N ARG A 6 -13.76 -9.61 -30.10
CA ARG A 6 -12.58 -8.75 -29.99
C ARG A 6 -12.18 -8.39 -28.55
N VAL A 7 -13.08 -8.51 -27.59
CA VAL A 7 -12.79 -8.24 -26.18
C VAL A 7 -11.90 -9.33 -25.55
N GLY A 8 -11.73 -10.47 -26.18
CA GLY A 8 -10.95 -11.60 -25.66
C GLY A 8 -9.44 -11.57 -25.87
N LYS A 9 -8.91 -10.64 -26.66
CA LYS A 9 -7.44 -10.44 -26.85
C LYS A 9 -6.98 -9.16 -26.20
N SER A 10 -7.38 -8.92 -24.96
CA SER A 10 -6.79 -7.84 -24.19
C SER A 10 -5.33 -8.16 -23.92
N ILE A 11 -4.46 -7.23 -24.24
CA ILE A 11 -3.02 -7.37 -24.13
C ILE A 11 -2.69 -7.67 -22.66
N ARG A 12 -2.17 -8.88 -22.41
CA ARG A 12 -1.61 -9.25 -21.11
C ARG A 12 -0.19 -8.72 -21.05
N HIS A 13 0.13 -8.04 -19.98
CA HIS A 13 1.47 -7.55 -19.70
C HIS A 13 2.16 -8.45 -18.68
N CYS A 14 3.49 -8.54 -18.79
CA CYS A 14 4.32 -9.15 -17.78
C CYS A 14 4.66 -8.08 -16.74
N PHE A 15 4.36 -8.36 -15.47
CA PHE A 15 4.70 -7.51 -14.33
C PHE A 15 5.74 -8.21 -13.46
N ILE A 16 6.52 -7.43 -12.75
CA ILE A 16 7.58 -7.91 -11.86
C ILE A 16 7.27 -7.38 -10.45
N LYS A 17 7.14 -8.28 -9.48
CA LYS A 17 6.99 -7.93 -8.07
C LYS A 17 8.31 -7.37 -7.50
N ASP A 18 8.25 -6.70 -6.37
CA ASP A 18 9.42 -6.19 -5.64
C ASP A 18 10.41 -7.29 -5.22
N ASN A 19 9.94 -8.53 -5.10
CA ASN A 19 10.76 -9.72 -4.83
C ASN A 19 11.28 -10.45 -6.10
N GLY A 20 11.11 -9.85 -7.29
CA GLY A 20 11.57 -10.39 -8.57
C GLY A 20 10.63 -11.42 -9.22
N VAL A 21 9.57 -11.84 -8.56
CA VAL A 21 8.60 -12.81 -9.13
C VAL A 21 7.81 -12.17 -10.26
N ARG A 22 7.73 -12.85 -11.40
CA ARG A 22 6.97 -12.40 -12.57
C ARG A 22 5.57 -12.98 -12.57
N PHE A 23 4.61 -12.19 -13.05
CA PHE A 23 3.24 -12.64 -13.30
C PHE A 23 2.66 -11.93 -14.52
N TYR A 24 1.55 -12.47 -15.05
CA TYR A 24 0.87 -11.92 -16.21
C TYR A 24 -0.51 -11.45 -15.84
N GLY A 25 -0.86 -10.25 -16.28
CA GLY A 25 -2.15 -9.65 -16.00
C GLY A 25 -2.53 -8.56 -16.99
N GLN A 26 -3.70 -8.02 -16.78
CA GLN A 26 -4.25 -6.89 -17.52
C GLN A 26 -4.46 -5.72 -16.55
N LEU A 27 -3.88 -4.58 -16.87
CA LEU A 27 -4.08 -3.35 -16.11
C LEU A 27 -5.19 -2.51 -16.79
N LEU A 28 -6.22 -2.21 -16.03
CA LEU A 28 -7.40 -1.48 -16.48
C LEU A 28 -7.53 -0.14 -15.74
N LYS A 29 -8.16 0.83 -16.39
CA LYS A 29 -8.61 2.05 -15.71
C LYS A 29 -9.84 1.73 -14.85
N PRO A 30 -9.97 2.30 -13.66
CA PRO A 30 -11.17 2.12 -12.85
C PRO A 30 -12.37 2.79 -13.53
N PRO A 31 -13.59 2.30 -13.33
CA PRO A 31 -14.80 2.96 -13.83
C PRO A 31 -14.92 4.36 -13.20
N MET A 32 -15.42 5.33 -13.97
CA MET A 32 -15.50 6.75 -13.58
C MET A 32 -16.24 7.01 -12.24
N SER A 33 -17.16 6.12 -11.86
CA SER A 33 -17.92 6.23 -10.61
C SER A 33 -17.05 6.05 -9.35
N GLN A 34 -15.89 5.42 -9.47
CA GLN A 34 -14.97 5.15 -8.35
C GLN A 34 -13.87 6.21 -8.19
N THR A 35 -13.82 7.21 -9.09
CA THR A 35 -12.72 8.21 -9.10
C THR A 35 -12.97 9.44 -8.22
N ARG A 36 -14.11 9.53 -7.52
CA ARG A 36 -14.56 10.77 -6.88
C ARG A 36 -14.19 10.97 -5.41
N THR A 37 -13.58 10.01 -4.74
CA THR A 37 -13.20 10.15 -3.32
C THR A 37 -11.69 10.07 -3.15
N SER A 38 -11.10 11.00 -2.42
CA SER A 38 -9.68 11.07 -2.09
C SER A 38 -9.27 10.09 -0.98
N SER A 39 -9.57 8.80 -1.14
CA SER A 39 -9.18 7.77 -0.19
C SER A 39 -8.11 6.87 -0.80
N PHE A 40 -7.15 6.39 0.00
CA PHE A 40 -6.20 5.35 -0.41
C PHE A 40 -6.86 4.16 -1.07
N PHE A 41 -8.06 3.80 -0.60
CA PHE A 41 -8.81 2.64 -1.08
C PHE A 41 -9.60 2.90 -2.36
N ASN A 42 -9.44 4.08 -2.97
CA ASN A 42 -9.88 4.30 -4.34
C ASN A 42 -8.81 3.83 -5.32
N PRO A 43 -9.01 2.73 -6.02
CA PRO A 43 -8.01 2.22 -6.92
C PRO A 43 -7.81 3.19 -8.07
N ARG A 44 -6.54 3.58 -8.32
CA ARG A 44 -6.17 4.35 -9.52
C ARG A 44 -6.04 3.47 -10.75
N ARG A 45 -5.92 2.16 -10.56
CA ARG A 45 -5.87 1.12 -11.58
C ARG A 45 -6.58 -0.13 -11.05
N ILE A 46 -6.99 -0.99 -11.95
CA ILE A 46 -7.52 -2.31 -11.63
C ILE A 46 -6.63 -3.33 -12.32
N LEU A 47 -6.10 -4.28 -11.56
CA LEU A 47 -5.32 -5.39 -12.07
C LEU A 47 -6.22 -6.64 -12.16
N LYS A 48 -6.34 -7.21 -13.36
CA LYS A 48 -7.02 -8.47 -13.60
C LYS A 48 -6.00 -9.55 -13.93
N VAL A 49 -6.01 -10.65 -13.20
CA VAL A 49 -5.10 -11.79 -13.38
C VAL A 49 -5.87 -13.10 -13.44
N ASP A 50 -5.32 -14.12 -14.08
CA ASP A 50 -5.89 -15.46 -14.01
C ASP A 50 -5.77 -16.00 -12.57
N ARG A 51 -6.68 -16.88 -12.17
CA ARG A 51 -6.74 -17.45 -10.82
C ARG A 51 -5.43 -18.11 -10.38
N ASN A 52 -4.74 -18.74 -11.31
CA ASN A 52 -3.49 -19.48 -11.05
C ASN A 52 -2.24 -18.61 -10.95
N GLN A 53 -2.34 -17.31 -11.25
CA GLN A 53 -1.21 -16.39 -11.05
C GLN A 53 -0.96 -16.18 -9.55
N ASN A 54 0.32 -16.21 -9.16
CA ASN A 54 0.70 -15.96 -7.75
C ASN A 54 0.70 -14.46 -7.45
N VAL A 55 -0.49 -13.88 -7.25
CA VAL A 55 -0.68 -12.47 -6.84
C VAL A 55 -1.60 -12.45 -5.64
N ASN A 56 -1.25 -11.68 -4.62
CA ASN A 56 -2.01 -11.57 -3.37
C ASN A 56 -2.18 -10.10 -2.97
N ASN A 57 -3.12 -9.85 -2.05
CA ASN A 57 -3.22 -8.55 -1.40
C ASN A 57 -1.91 -8.24 -0.65
N GLY A 58 -1.42 -7.01 -0.78
CA GLY A 58 -0.15 -6.59 -0.21
C GLY A 58 1.06 -6.77 -1.14
N ASP A 59 0.90 -7.45 -2.28
CA ASP A 59 1.98 -7.55 -3.27
C ASP A 59 2.24 -6.18 -3.92
N VAL A 60 3.52 -5.81 -3.98
CA VAL A 60 4.01 -4.63 -4.66
C VAL A 60 4.66 -5.06 -5.99
N PHE A 61 4.35 -4.37 -7.06
CA PHE A 61 4.85 -4.69 -8.41
C PHE A 61 5.10 -3.43 -9.23
N GLN A 62 5.99 -3.53 -10.23
CA GLN A 62 6.28 -2.43 -11.13
C GLN A 62 5.24 -2.36 -12.24
N LEU A 63 4.69 -1.17 -12.44
CA LEU A 63 3.77 -0.82 -13.52
C LEU A 63 4.52 -0.59 -14.83
N LEU A 64 3.79 -0.53 -15.95
CA LEU A 64 4.37 -0.36 -17.29
C LEU A 64 5.05 0.99 -17.50
N ASP A 65 4.63 2.00 -16.77
CA ASP A 65 5.19 3.35 -16.76
C ASP A 65 6.37 3.52 -15.78
N GLY A 66 6.77 2.44 -15.10
CA GLY A 66 7.86 2.42 -14.15
C GLY A 66 7.45 2.74 -12.71
N GLU A 67 6.23 3.23 -12.48
CA GLU A 67 5.69 3.43 -11.14
C GLU A 67 5.52 2.10 -10.39
N TRP A 68 5.33 2.16 -9.09
CA TRP A 68 5.05 0.99 -8.26
C TRP A 68 3.59 0.95 -7.87
N GLY A 69 2.98 -0.23 -7.96
CA GLY A 69 1.60 -0.49 -7.57
C GLY A 69 1.51 -1.49 -6.44
N LEU A 70 0.56 -1.29 -5.54
CA LEU A 70 0.22 -2.19 -4.44
C LEU A 70 -1.15 -2.82 -4.70
N CYS A 71 -1.21 -4.15 -4.71
CA CYS A 71 -2.46 -4.91 -4.83
C CYS A 71 -3.25 -4.90 -3.53
N PHE A 72 -4.55 -4.64 -3.61
CA PHE A 72 -5.47 -4.75 -2.48
C PHE A 72 -6.87 -5.15 -2.95
N ASP A 73 -7.75 -5.52 -2.01
CA ASP A 73 -9.18 -5.81 -2.24
C ASP A 73 -9.43 -6.81 -3.36
N ASN A 74 -8.89 -8.04 -3.15
CA ASN A 74 -9.04 -9.11 -4.12
C ASN A 74 -10.50 -9.57 -4.23
N THR A 75 -11.03 -9.55 -5.45
CA THR A 75 -12.35 -10.12 -5.79
C THR A 75 -12.22 -11.15 -6.88
N GLU A 76 -12.99 -12.23 -6.79
CA GLU A 76 -13.07 -13.24 -7.84
C GLU A 76 -14.22 -12.93 -8.82
N GLY A 77 -13.95 -13.13 -10.08
CA GLY A 77 -14.93 -12.97 -11.15
C GLY A 77 -14.89 -14.15 -12.11
N TYR A 78 -16.02 -14.35 -12.80
CA TYR A 78 -16.18 -15.42 -13.78
C TYR A 78 -16.51 -14.81 -15.13
N TYR A 79 -15.84 -15.31 -16.17
CA TYR A 79 -16.17 -14.96 -17.55
C TYR A 79 -16.08 -16.23 -18.39
N ARG A 80 -17.22 -16.74 -18.84
CA ARG A 80 -17.35 -18.07 -19.47
C ARG A 80 -16.76 -19.13 -18.52
N ASP A 81 -15.83 -19.95 -18.98
CA ASP A 81 -15.17 -21.00 -18.19
C ASP A 81 -13.88 -20.52 -17.45
N ALA A 82 -13.54 -19.25 -17.59
CA ALA A 82 -12.34 -18.69 -17.00
C ALA A 82 -12.65 -17.99 -15.66
N ILE A 83 -11.94 -18.42 -14.62
CA ILE A 83 -11.94 -17.74 -13.31
C ILE A 83 -10.76 -16.77 -13.29
N TYR A 84 -11.02 -15.53 -12.92
CA TYR A 84 -10.02 -14.50 -12.75
C TYR A 84 -10.16 -13.81 -11.40
N ARG A 85 -9.06 -13.21 -10.97
CA ARG A 85 -9.04 -12.35 -9.78
C ARG A 85 -8.83 -10.90 -10.20
N THR A 86 -9.48 -10.00 -9.51
CA THR A 86 -9.38 -8.57 -9.72
C THR A 86 -8.88 -7.92 -8.44
N PHE A 87 -7.89 -7.05 -8.57
CA PHE A 87 -7.32 -6.28 -7.47
C PHE A 87 -7.47 -4.79 -7.76
N GLY A 88 -7.80 -4.01 -6.75
CA GLY A 88 -7.50 -2.59 -6.75
C GLY A 88 -5.99 -2.36 -6.70
N VAL A 89 -5.51 -1.30 -7.36
CA VAL A 89 -4.09 -0.95 -7.34
C VAL A 89 -3.92 0.47 -6.82
N ILE A 90 -3.20 0.59 -5.71
CA ILE A 90 -2.74 1.87 -5.14
C ILE A 90 -1.38 2.19 -5.73
N ILE A 91 -1.20 3.41 -6.21
CA ILE A 91 0.11 3.88 -6.68
C ILE A 91 0.98 4.23 -5.47
N MET A 92 2.19 3.68 -5.43
CA MET A 92 3.18 3.91 -4.39
C MET A 92 4.05 5.10 -4.82
N ASP A 93 3.84 6.25 -4.22
CA ASP A 93 4.47 7.52 -4.60
C ASP A 93 5.66 7.90 -3.71
N LYS A 94 5.93 7.10 -2.69
CA LYS A 94 7.01 7.33 -1.72
C LYS A 94 7.88 6.08 -1.55
N GLU A 95 9.15 6.34 -1.25
CA GLU A 95 10.11 5.34 -0.80
C GLU A 95 10.83 5.91 0.41
N MET A 96 10.75 5.20 1.55
CA MET A 96 11.23 5.68 2.84
C MET A 96 12.19 4.68 3.45
N LYS A 97 13.25 5.14 4.11
CA LYS A 97 14.10 4.29 4.94
C LYS A 97 13.26 3.70 6.07
N TRP A 98 13.36 2.39 6.25
CA TRP A 98 12.56 1.67 7.24
C TRP A 98 13.43 0.95 8.24
N GLN A 99 13.20 1.24 9.51
CA GLN A 99 13.95 0.66 10.62
C GLN A 99 12.97 0.08 11.64
N ARG A 100 13.29 -1.09 12.16
CA ARG A 100 12.51 -1.76 13.20
C ARG A 100 13.10 -1.51 14.56
N ARG A 101 12.25 -1.17 15.52
CA ARG A 101 12.62 -1.02 16.92
C ARG A 101 13.09 -2.35 17.50
N LYS A 102 14.30 -2.39 18.05
CA LYS A 102 14.79 -3.50 18.90
C LYS A 102 14.40 -3.23 20.34
N VAL A 103 13.80 -4.24 20.97
CA VAL A 103 13.25 -4.13 22.31
C VAL A 103 13.89 -5.18 23.20
N GLU A 104 14.34 -4.78 24.40
CA GLU A 104 14.71 -5.68 25.47
C GLU A 104 13.73 -5.53 26.63
N ILE A 105 13.44 -6.64 27.30
CA ILE A 105 12.60 -6.61 28.52
C ILE A 105 13.53 -6.39 29.70
N ASP A 106 13.34 -5.29 30.43
CA ASP A 106 14.03 -5.04 31.67
C ASP A 106 13.70 -6.15 32.69
N PRO A 107 14.69 -6.89 33.18
CA PRO A 107 14.47 -8.01 34.09
C PRO A 107 13.83 -7.60 35.41
N LEU A 108 14.02 -6.36 35.86
CA LEU A 108 13.50 -5.85 37.12
C LEU A 108 12.09 -5.30 36.99
N THR A 109 11.87 -4.43 36.01
CA THR A 109 10.59 -3.72 35.84
C THR A 109 9.61 -4.48 34.93
N LYS A 110 10.08 -5.49 34.18
CA LYS A 110 9.33 -6.19 33.12
C LYS A 110 8.81 -5.26 32.01
N MET A 111 9.34 -4.06 31.93
CA MET A 111 8.96 -3.08 30.90
C MET A 111 9.85 -3.22 29.65
N GLU A 112 9.25 -2.99 28.50
CA GLU A 112 10.00 -2.93 27.24
C GLU A 112 10.85 -1.67 27.16
N LYS A 113 12.14 -1.85 26.88
CA LYS A 113 13.09 -0.76 26.65
C LYS A 113 13.61 -0.84 25.22
N THR A 114 13.53 0.25 24.47
CA THR A 114 14.16 0.34 23.15
C THR A 114 15.67 0.41 23.31
N VAL A 115 16.38 -0.56 22.73
CA VAL A 115 17.87 -0.64 22.77
C VAL A 115 18.51 -0.23 21.45
N GLY A 116 17.72 0.04 20.42
CA GLY A 116 18.20 0.48 19.12
C GLY A 116 17.19 0.21 18.00
N TYR A 117 17.67 0.38 16.77
CA TYR A 117 16.90 0.11 15.56
C TYR A 117 17.68 -0.81 14.61
N GLU A 118 16.97 -1.65 13.91
CA GLU A 118 17.47 -2.51 12.85
C GLU A 118 17.03 -1.97 11.50
N ASP A 119 17.98 -1.76 10.59
CA ASP A 119 17.69 -1.30 9.24
C ASP A 119 17.07 -2.45 8.43
N LEU A 120 15.87 -2.24 7.92
CA LEU A 120 15.13 -3.16 7.06
C LEU A 120 15.13 -2.74 5.59
N GLY A 121 15.89 -1.69 5.24
CA GLY A 121 16.02 -1.15 3.89
C GLY A 121 14.94 -0.15 3.53
N MET A 122 14.59 -0.09 2.25
CA MET A 122 13.62 0.87 1.74
C MET A 122 12.20 0.30 1.72
N LEU A 123 11.25 1.08 2.19
CA LEU A 123 9.82 0.79 2.19
C LEU A 123 9.13 1.58 1.08
N LYS A 124 8.58 0.88 0.10
CA LYS A 124 7.66 1.50 -0.86
C LYS A 124 6.29 1.67 -0.23
N CYS A 125 5.73 2.86 -0.33
CA CYS A 125 4.47 3.20 0.31
C CYS A 125 3.72 4.31 -0.44
N ALA A 126 2.42 4.42 -0.18
CA ALA A 126 1.64 5.60 -0.51
C ALA A 126 1.33 6.37 0.77
N MET A 127 1.45 7.70 0.73
CA MET A 127 1.20 8.55 1.88
C MET A 127 0.04 9.49 1.61
N GLU A 128 -0.83 9.62 2.60
CA GLU A 128 -1.97 10.54 2.56
C GLU A 128 -1.97 11.44 3.79
N PHE A 129 -2.27 12.70 3.55
CA PHE A 129 -2.57 13.65 4.60
C PHE A 129 -4.07 13.66 4.88
N THR A 130 -4.46 13.45 6.13
CA THR A 130 -5.83 13.61 6.59
C THR A 130 -5.89 14.70 7.63
N ALA A 131 -6.68 15.74 7.39
CA ALA A 131 -7.05 16.68 8.44
C ALA A 131 -8.03 15.96 9.39
N TYR A 132 -7.67 15.88 10.66
CA TYR A 132 -8.55 15.40 11.73
C TYR A 132 -8.87 16.58 12.63
N THR A 133 -10.15 16.81 12.87
CA THR A 133 -10.60 17.77 13.88
C THR A 133 -10.74 17.02 15.19
N ASP A 134 -9.89 17.32 16.16
CA ASP A 134 -10.08 16.86 17.53
C ASP A 134 -11.25 17.64 18.11
N ASP A 135 -12.39 16.97 18.33
CA ASP A 135 -13.61 17.58 18.85
C ASP A 135 -13.40 18.19 20.26
N SER A 136 -12.41 17.70 21.01
CA SER A 136 -12.06 18.21 22.33
C SER A 136 -11.28 19.51 22.28
N LEU A 137 -10.44 19.71 21.27
CA LEU A 137 -9.55 20.86 21.16
C LEU A 137 -9.99 21.88 20.10
N LYS A 138 -10.96 21.55 19.24
CA LYS A 138 -11.39 22.35 18.06
C LYS A 138 -10.24 22.78 17.14
N VAL A 139 -9.10 22.12 17.24
CA VAL A 139 -7.91 22.41 16.44
C VAL A 139 -7.68 21.27 15.46
N PRO A 140 -7.57 21.52 14.14
CA PRO A 140 -7.21 20.49 13.17
C PRO A 140 -5.84 19.93 13.51
N GLN A 141 -5.78 18.63 13.81
CA GLN A 141 -4.51 17.93 13.99
C GLN A 141 -4.13 17.25 12.69
N PRO A 142 -2.96 17.55 12.11
CA PRO A 142 -2.50 16.86 10.92
C PRO A 142 -2.19 15.40 11.25
N ARG A 143 -2.81 14.49 10.52
CA ARG A 143 -2.50 13.06 10.61
C ARG A 143 -2.01 12.58 9.25
N TYR A 144 -0.87 11.95 9.26
CA TYR A 144 -0.37 11.26 8.10
C TYR A 144 -0.70 9.78 8.22
N ARG A 145 -1.21 9.22 7.14
CA ARG A 145 -1.43 7.79 6.98
C ARG A 145 -0.54 7.28 5.87
N LEU A 146 -0.03 6.08 6.05
CA LEU A 146 0.82 5.39 5.09
C LEU A 146 0.21 4.02 4.80
N VAL A 147 0.13 3.66 3.53
CA VAL A 147 -0.26 2.32 3.08
C VAL A 147 0.95 1.61 2.50
N CYS A 148 1.19 0.38 2.94
CA CYS A 148 2.26 -0.46 2.41
C CYS A 148 1.88 -1.95 2.41
N GLY A 149 2.61 -2.74 1.60
CA GLY A 149 2.48 -4.20 1.55
C GLY A 149 3.34 -4.95 2.57
N LYS A 150 4.35 -4.28 3.15
CA LYS A 150 5.26 -4.89 4.13
C LYS A 150 4.65 -4.88 5.53
N ASN A 151 5.08 -5.83 6.37
CA ASN A 151 4.60 -5.95 7.75
C ASN A 151 5.28 -4.90 8.64
N ILE A 152 4.79 -3.66 8.55
CA ILE A 152 5.18 -2.54 9.43
C ILE A 152 4.53 -2.70 10.80
N LEU A 153 5.23 -2.31 11.86
CA LEU A 153 4.79 -2.46 13.25
C LEU A 153 4.77 -1.11 13.98
N PRO A 154 3.92 -0.96 15.01
CA PRO A 154 4.01 0.19 15.92
C PRO A 154 5.41 0.30 16.53
N GLY A 155 5.96 1.52 16.53
CA GLY A 155 7.32 1.80 16.99
C GLY A 155 8.39 1.68 15.90
N ASP A 156 8.08 1.18 14.70
CA ASP A 156 9.00 1.27 13.56
C ASP A 156 9.29 2.75 13.24
N LEU A 157 10.51 3.02 12.77
CA LEU A 157 10.99 4.35 12.44
C LEU A 157 11.16 4.48 10.91
N LEU A 158 10.67 5.57 10.36
CA LEU A 158 10.75 5.89 8.94
C LEU A 158 11.55 7.18 8.77
N ASP A 159 12.49 7.18 7.80
CA ASP A 159 13.39 8.30 7.49
C ASP A 159 14.06 8.90 8.74
N ASP A 160 14.40 8.06 9.72
CA ASP A 160 15.05 8.40 11.00
C ASP A 160 14.27 9.40 11.89
N GLU A 161 13.07 9.85 11.49
CA GLU A 161 12.34 10.93 12.19
C GLU A 161 10.86 10.59 12.47
N ILE A 162 10.26 9.71 11.68
CA ILE A 162 8.82 9.46 11.69
C ILE A 162 8.54 8.13 12.38
N THR A 163 7.82 8.15 13.49
CA THR A 163 7.46 6.93 14.22
C THR A 163 6.08 6.42 13.80
N VAL A 164 5.98 5.13 13.56
CA VAL A 164 4.71 4.44 13.37
C VAL A 164 4.01 4.33 14.73
N ASN A 165 2.85 4.97 14.86
CA ASN A 165 2.09 4.99 16.12
C ASN A 165 1.13 3.81 16.23
N HIS A 166 0.40 3.52 15.16
CA HIS A 166 -0.62 2.48 15.09
C HIS A 166 -0.67 1.87 13.70
N VAL A 167 -1.02 0.59 13.60
CA VAL A 167 -1.16 -0.12 12.33
C VAL A 167 -2.47 -0.88 12.32
N GLU A 168 -3.22 -0.73 11.25
CA GLU A 168 -4.43 -1.50 10.96
C GLU A 168 -4.22 -2.30 9.68
N ARG A 169 -4.76 -3.52 9.64
CA ARG A 169 -4.80 -4.30 8.42
C ARG A 169 -6.16 -4.15 7.75
N VAL A 170 -6.16 -3.53 6.58
CA VAL A 170 -7.38 -3.22 5.82
C VAL A 170 -7.27 -3.83 4.42
N VAL A 171 -8.27 -4.63 4.02
CA VAL A 171 -8.32 -5.31 2.70
C VAL A 171 -6.99 -5.95 2.27
N GLY A 172 -6.27 -6.53 3.24
CA GLY A 172 -5.02 -7.25 2.99
C GLY A 172 -3.75 -6.41 2.91
N VAL A 173 -3.83 -5.10 3.14
CA VAL A 173 -2.68 -4.18 3.23
C VAL A 173 -2.55 -3.58 4.62
N ASN A 174 -1.37 -3.04 4.95
CA ASN A 174 -1.12 -2.38 6.22
C ASN A 174 -1.31 -0.87 6.08
N LEU A 175 -2.20 -0.32 6.91
CA LEU A 175 -2.45 1.11 7.06
C LEU A 175 -1.80 1.59 8.36
N ALA A 176 -0.72 2.34 8.24
CA ALA A 176 0.02 2.88 9.37
C ALA A 176 -0.34 4.34 9.63
N TYR A 177 -0.57 4.68 10.90
CA TYR A 177 -0.76 6.04 11.38
C TYR A 177 0.55 6.56 11.93
N LEU A 178 1.00 7.72 11.44
CA LEU A 178 2.32 8.25 11.68
C LEU A 178 2.29 9.37 12.73
N ARG A 179 3.35 9.44 13.53
CA ARG A 179 3.61 10.51 14.50
C ARG A 179 5.03 11.03 14.31
N GLY A 180 5.22 12.35 14.23
CA GLY A 180 6.54 12.97 14.10
C GLY A 180 6.54 14.22 13.23
N LYS A 181 7.73 14.78 13.01
CA LYS A 181 7.95 16.01 12.22
C LYS A 181 7.85 15.75 10.71
N VAL A 182 6.73 15.27 10.21
CA VAL A 182 6.49 15.14 8.77
C VAL A 182 6.44 16.51 8.07
N LEU A 183 6.25 17.59 8.85
CA LEU A 183 5.92 18.94 8.39
C LEU A 183 7.08 19.72 7.73
N GLY A 184 8.34 19.27 7.86
CA GLY A 184 9.47 20.08 7.39
C GLY A 184 9.89 19.88 5.94
N LYS A 185 9.67 18.71 5.37
CA LYS A 185 10.21 18.34 4.04
C LYS A 185 9.19 18.21 2.90
N ALA A 186 7.91 18.09 3.20
CA ALA A 186 6.88 17.84 2.18
C ALA A 186 6.39 19.10 1.45
N TYR A 187 6.84 20.29 1.83
CA TYR A 187 6.39 21.56 1.25
C TYR A 187 7.52 22.47 0.72
N GLN A 188 8.71 21.93 0.52
CA GLN A 188 9.80 22.64 -0.14
C GLN A 188 10.15 21.99 -1.48
N SER A 189 9.19 21.97 -2.38
CA SER A 189 9.46 21.75 -3.80
C SER A 189 8.48 22.56 -4.64
#